data_70b7ee43cde69dd6791bad75785097ff
#
_entry.id   70b7ee43cde69dd6791bad75785097ff
#
_cell.length_a   1.000
_cell.length_b   1.000
_cell.length_c   1.000
_cell.angle_alpha   90.00
_cell.angle_beta   90.00
_cell.angle_gamma   90.00
#
_symmetry.space_group_name_H-M   'P 1'
#
loop_
_entity.id
_entity.type
_entity.pdbx_description
1 polymer ?
#
loop_
_entity_poly.entity_id
_entity_poly.type
_entity_poly.pdbx_seq_one_letter_code
_entity_poly.pdbx_strand_id
1 'polypeptide(L)'
;MKDYYQILGVGRNASPEEIKKSYRNLAMKYHPDKAGKDPSAETKFKEISEAYETLSDPQKKSSYDNPNPFGNGSGNPFGGGFSDFFKSPGFDFNWGPKKTGFTQSNLGRNINARIMVSLDEVLNGSVKKANIFRRVKCNPCNGTGANNADMNTCPTCSGSGVIKKVVNTNFGQIAMDEVCYGCQGEGRIPKSPCNTCRGEGTQRIQDQVEVRIPKGSVSGMSFVVPGMGDSGRGSSNPGDLVVTVAEIPNDFFKRDNLNLVCHKTISFYQACGGTEIEIPNPEGSGTYKIKVPPGTQSGKVFRLQSKGVPDMGGEFRGDIMVMMDVTVPKNLTPHQLDILKEFDRSIA
;
A
#
# COMPACT_ATOMS: atom_id res chain seq x y z
N MET A 1 36.46 30.03 1.18
CA MET A 1 36.14 28.61 1.10
C MET A 1 35.52 28.22 2.42
N LYS A 2 34.33 27.57 2.45
CA LYS A 2 33.73 27.12 3.70
C LYS A 2 34.50 25.90 4.20
N ASP A 3 34.88 25.89 5.50
CA ASP A 3 35.57 24.74 6.08
C ASP A 3 34.50 23.71 6.58
N TYR A 4 34.33 22.63 5.81
CA TYR A 4 33.34 21.60 6.10
C TYR A 4 33.62 20.84 7.39
N TYR A 5 34.88 20.75 7.84
CA TYR A 5 35.22 20.16 9.11
C TYR A 5 34.76 21.03 10.29
N GLN A 6 34.87 22.35 10.17
CA GLN A 6 34.33 23.28 11.15
C GLN A 6 32.81 23.29 11.20
N ILE A 7 32.14 23.17 10.07
CA ILE A 7 30.67 23.11 10.00
C ILE A 7 30.14 21.86 10.72
N LEU A 8 30.81 20.72 10.56
CA LEU A 8 30.44 19.49 11.29
C LEU A 8 31.02 19.45 12.72
N GLY A 9 31.91 20.37 13.10
CA GLY A 9 32.57 20.39 14.42
C GLY A 9 33.48 19.19 14.66
N VAL A 10 34.17 18.69 13.65
CA VAL A 10 35.09 17.57 13.69
C VAL A 10 36.48 17.96 13.24
N GLY A 11 37.48 17.23 13.68
CA GLY A 11 38.88 17.45 13.25
C GLY A 11 39.11 16.99 11.80
N ARG A 12 40.14 17.54 11.13
CA ARG A 12 40.47 17.12 9.75
C ARG A 12 40.87 15.65 9.63
N ASN A 13 41.32 15.04 10.74
CA ASN A 13 41.66 13.61 10.81
C ASN A 13 40.53 12.74 11.32
N ALA A 14 39.29 13.26 11.39
CA ALA A 14 38.15 12.51 11.89
C ALA A 14 37.85 11.28 11.04
N SER A 15 37.50 10.18 11.70
CA SER A 15 37.08 8.95 11.08
C SER A 15 35.72 9.10 10.44
N PRO A 16 35.38 8.25 9.44
CA PRO A 16 34.05 8.28 8.81
C PRO A 16 32.90 8.09 9.82
N GLU A 17 33.14 7.36 10.90
CA GLU A 17 32.16 7.15 11.96
C GLU A 17 31.93 8.41 12.81
N GLU A 18 32.99 9.17 13.11
CA GLU A 18 32.89 10.44 13.82
C GLU A 18 32.18 11.51 12.99
N ILE A 19 32.49 11.59 11.70
CA ILE A 19 31.78 12.46 10.74
C ILE A 19 30.27 12.13 10.70
N LYS A 20 29.94 10.87 10.61
CA LYS A 20 28.55 10.39 10.59
C LYS A 20 27.82 10.67 11.92
N LYS A 21 28.48 10.48 13.06
CA LYS A 21 27.94 10.75 14.40
C LYS A 21 27.65 12.24 14.59
N SER A 22 28.60 13.10 14.21
CA SER A 22 28.44 14.55 14.30
C SER A 22 27.31 15.06 13.41
N TYR A 23 27.25 14.59 12.16
CA TYR A 23 26.14 14.89 11.25
C TYR A 23 24.78 14.54 11.86
N ARG A 24 24.60 13.34 12.42
CA ARG A 24 23.34 12.92 13.04
C ARG A 24 22.92 13.85 14.18
N ASN A 25 23.86 14.25 15.02
CA ASN A 25 23.57 15.14 16.14
C ASN A 25 23.14 16.53 15.68
N LEU A 26 23.84 17.09 14.69
CA LEU A 26 23.52 18.40 14.13
C LEU A 26 22.23 18.37 13.30
N ALA A 27 22.00 17.32 12.54
CA ALA A 27 20.78 17.13 11.76
C ALA A 27 19.54 17.03 12.67
N MET A 28 19.63 16.32 13.79
CA MET A 28 18.54 16.27 14.79
C MET A 28 18.31 17.62 15.49
N LYS A 29 19.36 18.42 15.67
CA LYS A 29 19.25 19.75 16.32
C LYS A 29 18.61 20.79 15.40
N TYR A 30 18.92 20.75 14.11
CA TYR A 30 18.46 21.73 13.12
C TYR A 30 17.39 21.15 12.19
N HIS A 31 16.74 20.03 12.56
CA HIS A 31 15.63 19.46 11.79
C HIS A 31 14.47 20.42 11.72
N PRO A 32 13.83 20.60 10.53
CA PRO A 32 12.73 21.54 10.36
C PRO A 32 11.55 21.32 11.31
N ASP A 33 11.28 20.06 11.70
CA ASP A 33 10.20 19.73 12.66
C ASP A 33 10.51 20.17 14.11
N LYS A 34 11.80 20.31 14.46
CA LYS A 34 12.21 20.70 15.82
C LYS A 34 12.60 22.17 15.93
N ALA A 35 13.17 22.72 14.88
CA ALA A 35 13.65 24.11 14.84
C ALA A 35 12.57 25.13 14.47
N GLY A 36 11.33 24.68 14.15
CA GLY A 36 10.26 25.57 13.71
C GLY A 36 10.58 26.24 12.35
N LYS A 37 9.81 27.29 12.00
CA LYS A 37 10.01 28.06 10.76
C LYS A 37 11.14 29.11 10.89
N ASP A 38 12.28 28.76 11.50
CA ASP A 38 13.43 29.68 11.61
C ASP A 38 14.29 29.59 10.34
N PRO A 39 14.36 30.65 9.51
CA PRO A 39 15.18 30.67 8.29
C PRO A 39 16.66 30.42 8.55
N SER A 40 17.15 30.73 9.75
CA SER A 40 18.55 30.51 10.12
C SER A 40 18.86 29.03 10.37
N ALA A 41 17.89 28.25 10.84
CA ALA A 41 18.02 26.81 11.03
C ALA A 41 18.04 26.06 9.70
N GLU A 42 17.23 26.49 8.73
CA GLU A 42 17.22 25.92 7.38
C GLU A 42 18.54 26.11 6.66
N THR A 43 19.14 27.31 6.77
CA THR A 43 20.44 27.60 6.17
C THR A 43 21.56 26.75 6.79
N LYS A 44 21.55 26.61 8.12
CA LYS A 44 22.52 25.75 8.83
C LYS A 44 22.34 24.28 8.48
N PHE A 45 21.11 23.81 8.35
CA PHE A 45 20.84 22.42 7.95
C PHE A 45 21.36 22.12 6.53
N LYS A 46 21.22 23.07 5.60
CA LYS A 46 21.80 22.97 4.25
C LYS A 46 23.33 22.90 4.29
N GLU A 47 23.97 23.75 5.08
CA GLU A 47 25.44 23.75 5.22
C GLU A 47 25.97 22.45 5.86
N ILE A 48 25.29 21.92 6.88
CA ILE A 48 25.62 20.66 7.53
C ILE A 48 25.49 19.48 6.56
N SER A 49 24.43 19.48 5.73
CA SER A 49 24.21 18.44 4.73
C SER A 49 25.25 18.47 3.62
N GLU A 50 25.61 19.67 3.14
CA GLU A 50 26.67 19.87 2.13
C GLU A 50 28.03 19.40 2.64
N ALA A 51 28.36 19.72 3.89
CA ALA A 51 29.60 19.31 4.54
C ALA A 51 29.67 17.78 4.69
N TYR A 52 28.59 17.13 5.09
CA TYR A 52 28.54 15.68 5.20
C TYR A 52 28.65 14.97 3.87
N GLU A 53 27.96 15.47 2.82
CA GLU A 53 28.06 14.90 1.47
C GLU A 53 29.50 14.90 0.95
N THR A 54 30.23 15.98 1.21
CA THR A 54 31.60 16.10 0.73
C THR A 54 32.57 15.23 1.53
N LEU A 55 32.39 15.14 2.85
CA LEU A 55 33.33 14.44 3.73
C LEU A 55 33.03 12.95 3.95
N SER A 56 31.82 12.49 3.61
CA SER A 56 31.44 11.07 3.70
C SER A 56 31.93 10.21 2.55
N ASP A 57 32.14 10.79 1.38
CA ASP A 57 32.63 10.11 0.19
C ASP A 57 34.17 10.23 0.11
N PRO A 58 34.93 9.11 0.09
CA PRO A 58 36.40 9.14 0.03
C PRO A 58 36.95 9.90 -1.18
N GLN A 59 36.26 9.84 -2.32
CA GLN A 59 36.71 10.55 -3.55
C GLN A 59 36.46 12.06 -3.45
N LYS A 60 35.29 12.46 -2.95
CA LYS A 60 34.95 13.87 -2.73
C LYS A 60 35.81 14.50 -1.64
N LYS A 61 36.07 13.76 -0.57
CA LYS A 61 36.95 14.17 0.54
C LYS A 61 38.38 14.39 0.02
N SER A 62 38.91 13.48 -0.76
CA SER A 62 40.26 13.61 -1.33
C SER A 62 40.38 14.80 -2.28
N SER A 63 39.35 15.09 -3.07
CA SER A 63 39.30 16.26 -3.96
C SER A 63 39.14 17.57 -3.19
N TYR A 64 38.48 17.56 -2.05
CA TYR A 64 38.33 18.69 -1.15
C TYR A 64 39.63 19.00 -0.38
N ASP A 65 40.30 17.94 0.13
CA ASP A 65 41.55 18.07 0.90
C ASP A 65 42.75 18.40 0.01
N ASN A 66 42.76 18.00 -1.29
CA ASN A 66 43.79 18.27 -2.28
C ASN A 66 43.17 18.89 -3.54
N PRO A 67 42.85 20.20 -3.52
CA PRO A 67 42.39 20.90 -4.71
C PRO A 67 43.54 21.00 -5.71
N ASN A 68 43.46 20.23 -6.80
CA ASN A 68 44.48 20.21 -7.84
C ASN A 68 44.27 21.44 -8.74
N PRO A 69 45.19 22.46 -8.75
CA PRO A 69 44.98 23.69 -9.49
C PRO A 69 45.17 23.54 -11.00
N PHE A 70 45.56 22.36 -11.52
CA PHE A 70 45.90 22.13 -12.92
C PHE A 70 45.13 20.97 -13.58
N GLY A 71 43.92 20.63 -13.10
CA GLY A 71 43.02 19.66 -13.75
C GLY A 71 42.23 20.31 -14.89
N ASN A 72 42.76 20.30 -16.10
CA ASN A 72 42.07 20.71 -17.32
C ASN A 72 41.03 19.63 -17.69
N GLY A 73 39.78 19.78 -17.27
CA GLY A 73 38.69 18.84 -17.56
C GLY A 73 37.35 19.53 -17.27
N SER A 74 36.71 19.97 -18.33
CA SER A 74 35.36 20.52 -18.40
C SER A 74 34.34 19.68 -17.59
N GLY A 75 34.10 20.04 -16.34
CA GLY A 75 33.10 19.42 -15.48
C GLY A 75 33.16 20.07 -14.10
N ASN A 76 32.22 20.95 -13.84
CA ASN A 76 32.03 21.58 -12.54
C ASN A 76 31.88 20.46 -11.45
N PRO A 77 32.85 20.23 -10.53
CA PRO A 77 32.75 19.18 -9.53
C PRO A 77 31.62 19.42 -8.52
N PHE A 78 31.01 20.59 -8.52
CA PHE A 78 29.88 21.03 -7.72
C PHE A 78 28.54 21.02 -8.45
N GLY A 79 28.48 20.51 -9.70
CA GLY A 79 27.25 20.50 -10.52
C GLY A 79 26.34 19.32 -10.33
N GLY A 80 26.73 18.32 -9.53
CA GLY A 80 25.89 17.17 -9.12
C GLY A 80 25.13 17.53 -7.84
N GLY A 81 23.99 18.19 -8.03
CA GLY A 81 23.26 18.80 -6.93
C GLY A 81 22.73 17.82 -5.91
N PHE A 82 22.51 18.35 -4.73
CA PHE A 82 21.67 18.00 -3.59
C PHE A 82 20.51 17.01 -3.87
N SER A 83 20.15 16.80 -5.11
CA SER A 83 19.10 15.92 -5.64
C SER A 83 19.45 14.42 -5.60
N ASP A 84 20.73 14.01 -5.62
CA ASP A 84 21.10 12.59 -5.68
C ASP A 84 21.29 11.96 -4.29
N PHE A 85 21.56 12.79 -3.26
CA PHE A 85 21.68 12.32 -1.88
C PHE A 85 20.34 11.81 -1.30
N PHE A 86 19.21 12.38 -1.73
CA PHE A 86 17.87 11.95 -1.33
C PHE A 86 17.34 10.71 -2.08
N LYS A 87 18.11 10.15 -3.00
CA LYS A 87 17.77 8.90 -3.72
C LYS A 87 18.33 7.62 -3.08
N SER A 88 19.08 7.75 -1.99
CA SER A 88 19.62 6.57 -1.28
C SER A 88 18.51 5.81 -0.55
N PRO A 89 18.43 4.48 -0.64
CA PRO A 89 17.40 3.68 0.00
C PRO A 89 17.56 3.76 1.53
N GLY A 90 16.77 4.61 2.17
CA GLY A 90 16.79 4.83 3.62
C GLY A 90 16.31 6.21 4.07
N PHE A 91 16.17 7.18 3.17
CA PHE A 91 15.61 8.49 3.45
C PHE A 91 14.57 8.86 2.39
N ASP A 92 13.36 8.38 2.57
CA ASP A 92 12.21 8.73 1.71
C ASP A 92 11.60 10.08 2.18
N PHE A 93 12.33 11.18 1.90
CA PHE A 93 11.78 12.53 1.98
C PHE A 93 11.50 13.03 0.56
N ASN A 94 10.33 12.66 0.06
CA ASN A 94 9.79 13.04 -1.24
C ASN A 94 9.33 14.51 -1.26
N TRP A 95 10.26 15.45 -1.26
CA TRP A 95 9.97 16.87 -1.50
C TRP A 95 10.80 17.44 -2.65
N GLY A 96 10.70 16.87 -3.81
CA GLY A 96 11.16 17.48 -5.06
C GLY A 96 10.11 17.27 -6.13
N PRO A 97 9.94 18.18 -7.11
CA PRO A 97 9.15 17.83 -8.26
C PRO A 97 9.78 16.59 -8.88
N LYS A 98 9.09 15.46 -8.82
CA LYS A 98 9.45 14.27 -9.57
C LYS A 98 9.76 14.75 -10.98
N LYS A 99 11.03 14.66 -11.42
CA LYS A 99 11.32 14.65 -12.84
C LYS A 99 10.60 13.40 -13.36
N THR A 100 9.33 13.56 -13.67
CA THR A 100 8.61 12.62 -14.51
C THR A 100 9.30 12.70 -15.86
N GLY A 101 10.32 11.86 -16.03
CA GLY A 101 10.79 11.56 -17.36
C GLY A 101 9.55 11.15 -18.13
N PHE A 102 9.28 11.83 -19.22
CA PHE A 102 8.11 11.69 -20.09
C PHE A 102 7.98 10.31 -20.77
N THR A 103 8.51 9.27 -20.19
CA THR A 103 8.36 7.87 -20.61
C THR A 103 7.13 7.16 -20.02
N GLN A 104 6.30 7.87 -19.24
CA GLN A 104 5.19 7.24 -18.52
C GLN A 104 3.91 7.06 -19.35
N SER A 105 3.84 7.62 -20.55
CA SER A 105 2.62 7.55 -21.37
C SER A 105 2.36 6.18 -22.02
N ASN A 106 3.40 5.36 -22.15
CA ASN A 106 3.30 4.07 -22.86
C ASN A 106 3.35 2.84 -21.93
N LEU A 107 3.60 3.01 -20.64
CA LEU A 107 3.57 1.92 -19.67
C LEU A 107 2.15 1.47 -19.38
N GLY A 108 1.97 0.17 -19.20
CA GLY A 108 0.71 -0.39 -18.74
C GLY A 108 0.30 0.18 -17.39
N ARG A 109 -1.00 0.35 -17.16
CA ARG A 109 -1.55 0.86 -15.91
C ARG A 109 -2.00 -0.29 -15.02
N ASN A 110 -1.80 -0.14 -13.72
CA ASN A 110 -2.36 -1.07 -12.76
C ASN A 110 -3.88 -0.93 -12.71
N ILE A 111 -4.55 -2.07 -12.54
CA ILE A 111 -6.00 -2.15 -12.35
C ILE A 111 -6.27 -2.55 -10.91
N ASN A 112 -7.22 -1.88 -10.28
CA ASN A 112 -7.68 -2.25 -8.95
C ASN A 112 -8.99 -3.02 -9.06
N ALA A 113 -9.06 -4.18 -8.42
CA ALA A 113 -10.25 -4.98 -8.27
C ALA A 113 -10.53 -5.25 -6.79
N ARG A 114 -11.81 -5.43 -6.44
CA ARG A 114 -12.22 -5.79 -5.09
C ARG A 114 -12.90 -7.15 -5.14
N ILE A 115 -12.48 -8.05 -4.26
CA ILE A 115 -13.07 -9.38 -4.13
C ILE A 115 -13.70 -9.51 -2.75
N MET A 116 -14.97 -9.93 -2.74
CA MET A 116 -15.70 -10.24 -1.52
C MET A 116 -15.42 -11.68 -1.10
N VAL A 117 -15.06 -11.89 0.16
CA VAL A 117 -14.77 -13.20 0.75
C VAL A 117 -15.65 -13.45 1.97
N SER A 118 -16.13 -14.66 2.13
CA SER A 118 -16.88 -15.09 3.31
C SER A 118 -15.94 -15.56 4.41
N LEU A 119 -16.44 -15.66 5.63
CA LEU A 119 -15.63 -16.08 6.77
C LEU A 119 -15.05 -17.49 6.61
N ASP A 120 -15.82 -18.44 6.09
CA ASP A 120 -15.37 -19.81 5.80
C ASP A 120 -14.24 -19.84 4.76
N GLU A 121 -14.28 -18.96 3.75
CA GLU A 121 -13.22 -18.82 2.75
C GLU A 121 -11.94 -18.21 3.33
N VAL A 122 -12.08 -17.31 4.30
CA VAL A 122 -10.93 -16.77 5.04
C VAL A 122 -10.29 -17.83 5.93
N LEU A 123 -11.09 -18.69 6.55
CA LEU A 123 -10.61 -19.75 7.44
C LEU A 123 -9.90 -20.87 6.67
N ASN A 124 -10.47 -21.28 5.55
CA ASN A 124 -9.97 -22.40 4.76
C ASN A 124 -9.00 -22.00 3.65
N GLY A 125 -8.98 -20.72 3.28
CA GLY A 125 -8.39 -20.25 2.06
C GLY A 125 -9.25 -20.58 0.84
N SER A 126 -9.16 -19.81 -0.22
CA SER A 126 -9.96 -20.03 -1.42
C SER A 126 -9.26 -19.55 -2.68
N VAL A 127 -9.73 -20.06 -3.83
CA VAL A 127 -9.33 -19.54 -5.15
C VAL A 127 -10.57 -18.91 -5.75
N LYS A 128 -10.52 -17.60 -5.98
CA LYS A 128 -11.63 -16.85 -6.57
C LYS A 128 -11.30 -16.37 -7.96
N LYS A 129 -12.33 -16.36 -8.82
CA LYS A 129 -12.24 -15.81 -10.15
C LYS A 129 -12.71 -14.36 -10.15
N ALA A 130 -11.80 -13.44 -10.47
CA ALA A 130 -12.12 -12.04 -10.64
C ALA A 130 -12.41 -11.77 -12.11
N ASN A 131 -13.60 -11.26 -12.42
CA ASN A 131 -13.93 -10.76 -13.75
C ASN A 131 -13.47 -9.31 -13.84
N ILE A 132 -12.52 -9.04 -14.72
CA ILE A 132 -11.95 -7.71 -14.92
C ILE A 132 -12.12 -7.27 -16.36
N PHE A 133 -12.21 -5.96 -16.56
CA PHE A 133 -12.07 -5.36 -17.88
C PHE A 133 -10.66 -4.77 -17.97
N ARG A 134 -9.87 -5.25 -18.93
CA ARG A 134 -8.53 -4.74 -19.17
C ARG A 134 -8.26 -4.45 -20.63
N ARG A 135 -7.32 -3.55 -20.84
CA ARG A 135 -6.80 -3.28 -22.17
C ARG A 135 -5.65 -4.24 -22.44
N VAL A 136 -5.75 -4.98 -23.52
CA VAL A 136 -4.68 -5.86 -23.99
C VAL A 136 -4.14 -5.35 -25.31
N LYS A 137 -2.93 -5.73 -25.62
CA LYS A 137 -2.30 -5.45 -26.91
C LYS A 137 -3.18 -5.95 -28.06
N CYS A 138 -3.42 -5.10 -29.03
CA CYS A 138 -4.20 -5.47 -30.21
C CYS A 138 -3.42 -6.47 -31.05
N ASN A 139 -3.92 -7.70 -31.19
CA ASN A 139 -3.25 -8.78 -31.92
C ASN A 139 -3.02 -8.44 -33.40
N PRO A 140 -4.04 -7.94 -34.18
CA PRO A 140 -3.86 -7.67 -35.61
C PRO A 140 -2.76 -6.66 -35.94
N CYS A 141 -2.58 -5.64 -35.12
CA CYS A 141 -1.54 -4.64 -35.34
C CYS A 141 -0.34 -4.75 -34.41
N ASN A 142 -0.30 -5.78 -33.58
CA ASN A 142 0.77 -5.97 -32.57
C ASN A 142 1.06 -4.73 -31.69
N GLY A 143 0.01 -3.97 -31.39
CA GLY A 143 0.11 -2.79 -30.53
C GLY A 143 0.47 -1.50 -31.25
N THR A 144 0.80 -1.52 -32.54
CA THR A 144 1.21 -0.32 -33.29
C THR A 144 0.05 0.63 -33.62
N GLY A 145 -1.18 0.15 -33.59
CA GLY A 145 -2.34 0.92 -34.01
C GLY A 145 -2.45 1.12 -35.53
N ALA A 146 -1.50 0.61 -36.33
CA ALA A 146 -1.45 0.75 -37.79
C ALA A 146 -1.83 -0.55 -38.51
N ASN A 147 -2.50 -0.44 -39.65
CA ASN A 147 -2.61 -1.55 -40.57
C ASN A 147 -1.20 -1.87 -41.12
N ASN A 148 -0.86 -3.17 -41.20
CA ASN A 148 0.44 -3.65 -41.72
C ASN A 148 1.66 -3.03 -41.02
N ALA A 149 1.52 -2.51 -39.80
CA ALA A 149 2.58 -1.81 -39.03
C ALA A 149 3.18 -0.57 -39.74
N ASP A 150 2.45 0.02 -40.69
CA ASP A 150 2.91 1.17 -41.48
C ASP A 150 2.75 2.47 -40.68
N MET A 151 3.89 3.04 -40.26
CA MET A 151 3.97 4.19 -39.37
C MET A 151 4.70 5.35 -40.03
N ASN A 152 4.13 6.54 -39.94
CA ASN A 152 4.76 7.79 -40.36
C ASN A 152 5.39 8.49 -39.17
N THR A 153 6.45 9.25 -39.41
CA THR A 153 7.01 10.17 -38.40
C THR A 153 5.97 11.24 -38.07
N CYS A 154 5.77 11.51 -36.81
CA CYS A 154 4.80 12.53 -36.37
C CYS A 154 5.24 13.93 -36.87
N PRO A 155 4.41 14.64 -37.66
CA PRO A 155 4.76 15.95 -38.18
C PRO A 155 4.87 17.05 -37.10
N THR A 156 4.12 16.89 -36.00
CA THR A 156 4.07 17.87 -34.91
C THR A 156 5.36 17.93 -34.09
N CYS A 157 6.00 16.78 -33.84
CA CYS A 157 7.23 16.70 -33.04
C CYS A 157 8.43 16.21 -33.85
N SER A 158 8.29 15.99 -35.12
CA SER A 158 9.33 15.46 -36.02
C SER A 158 10.03 14.22 -35.50
N GLY A 159 9.26 13.35 -34.80
CA GLY A 159 9.73 12.09 -34.26
C GLY A 159 10.23 12.12 -32.81
N SER A 160 10.36 13.29 -32.19
CA SER A 160 10.90 13.42 -30.82
C SER A 160 9.92 12.94 -29.72
N GLY A 161 8.65 12.86 -30.01
CA GLY A 161 7.61 12.50 -29.02
C GLY A 161 7.24 13.64 -28.05
N VAL A 162 8.02 14.71 -28.01
CA VAL A 162 7.83 15.86 -27.12
C VAL A 162 7.80 17.16 -27.90
N ILE A 163 7.10 18.17 -27.39
CA ILE A 163 7.08 19.52 -27.89
C ILE A 163 7.56 20.47 -26.80
N LYS A 164 8.34 21.49 -27.18
CA LYS A 164 8.79 22.50 -26.25
C LYS A 164 7.73 23.59 -26.12
N LYS A 165 7.21 23.76 -24.90
CA LYS A 165 6.29 24.83 -24.54
C LYS A 165 6.99 25.85 -23.69
N VAL A 166 6.99 27.10 -24.13
CA VAL A 166 7.55 28.21 -23.36
C VAL A 166 6.45 28.69 -22.39
N VAL A 167 6.73 28.60 -21.10
CA VAL A 167 5.86 29.14 -20.06
C VAL A 167 6.50 30.38 -19.46
N ASN A 168 5.77 31.49 -19.47
CA ASN A 168 6.18 32.70 -18.79
C ASN A 168 5.95 32.58 -17.30
N THR A 169 7.00 32.64 -16.50
CA THR A 169 6.95 32.67 -15.05
C THR A 169 7.41 34.05 -14.55
N ASN A 170 7.12 34.35 -13.29
CA ASN A 170 7.57 35.58 -12.63
C ASN A 170 9.13 35.71 -12.61
N PHE A 171 9.87 34.65 -12.94
CA PHE A 171 11.34 34.59 -12.99
C PHE A 171 11.89 34.50 -14.42
N GLY A 172 11.05 34.69 -15.45
CA GLY A 172 11.44 34.62 -16.85
C GLY A 172 10.74 33.51 -17.63
N GLN A 173 11.17 33.33 -18.88
CA GLN A 173 10.66 32.32 -19.78
C GLN A 173 11.36 30.98 -19.52
N ILE A 174 10.59 29.96 -19.21
CA ILE A 174 11.10 28.59 -19.01
C ILE A 174 10.53 27.73 -20.14
N ALA A 175 11.42 27.05 -20.88
CA ALA A 175 11.02 26.05 -21.86
C ALA A 175 10.78 24.70 -21.10
N MET A 176 9.56 24.18 -21.16
CA MET A 176 9.20 22.90 -20.63
C MET A 176 8.91 21.92 -21.76
N ASP A 177 9.37 20.68 -21.62
CA ASP A 177 9.03 19.61 -22.53
C ASP A 177 7.64 19.05 -22.17
N GLU A 178 6.71 19.12 -23.13
CA GLU A 178 5.35 18.59 -23.00
C GLU A 178 5.19 17.42 -23.97
N VAL A 179 4.40 16.40 -23.58
CA VAL A 179 4.11 15.26 -24.46
C VAL A 179 3.43 15.75 -25.73
N CYS A 180 3.91 15.32 -26.88
CA CYS A 180 3.32 15.68 -28.17
C CYS A 180 1.88 15.18 -28.24
N TYR A 181 0.93 16.08 -28.38
CA TYR A 181 -0.50 15.75 -28.50
C TYR A 181 -0.83 14.97 -29.77
N GLY A 182 -0.07 15.14 -30.84
CA GLY A 182 -0.30 14.46 -32.12
C GLY A 182 0.02 12.96 -32.08
N CYS A 183 1.08 12.57 -31.40
CA CYS A 183 1.49 11.16 -31.30
C CYS A 183 1.44 10.62 -29.86
N GLN A 184 1.03 11.43 -28.88
CA GLN A 184 0.94 11.06 -27.47
C GLN A 184 2.25 10.47 -26.91
N GLY A 185 3.39 11.01 -27.34
CA GLY A 185 4.72 10.61 -26.89
C GLY A 185 5.42 9.55 -27.76
N GLU A 186 4.74 8.91 -28.73
CA GLU A 186 5.33 7.85 -29.54
C GLU A 186 6.29 8.32 -30.64
N GLY A 187 6.25 9.60 -31.02
CA GLY A 187 7.04 10.14 -32.13
C GLY A 187 6.56 9.70 -33.51
N ARG A 188 5.65 8.73 -33.58
CA ARG A 188 5.11 8.15 -34.82
C ARG A 188 3.60 8.12 -34.79
N ILE A 189 2.97 8.13 -35.97
CA ILE A 189 1.52 8.04 -36.15
C ILE A 189 1.20 6.98 -37.21
N PRO A 190 0.09 6.23 -37.07
CA PRO A 190 -0.29 5.24 -38.07
C PRO A 190 -0.64 5.93 -39.39
N LYS A 191 -0.11 5.44 -40.51
CA LYS A 191 -0.46 5.89 -41.86
C LYS A 191 -1.90 5.56 -42.21
N SER A 192 -2.31 4.33 -41.86
CA SER A 192 -3.70 3.89 -41.90
C SER A 192 -4.04 3.23 -40.55
N PRO A 193 -5.08 3.71 -39.83
CA PRO A 193 -5.44 3.15 -38.52
C PRO A 193 -5.89 1.69 -38.65
N CYS A 194 -5.48 0.88 -37.68
CA CYS A 194 -5.90 -0.51 -37.58
C CYS A 194 -7.43 -0.61 -37.43
N ASN A 195 -8.08 -1.41 -38.28
CA ASN A 195 -9.53 -1.56 -38.28
C ASN A 195 -10.09 -2.10 -36.96
N THR A 196 -9.31 -2.90 -36.23
CA THR A 196 -9.76 -3.54 -34.99
C THR A 196 -9.68 -2.61 -33.80
N CYS A 197 -8.57 -1.89 -33.61
CA CYS A 197 -8.37 -0.98 -32.47
C CYS A 197 -8.53 0.50 -32.84
N ARG A 198 -8.81 0.82 -34.11
CA ARG A 198 -9.03 2.20 -34.62
C ARG A 198 -7.87 3.15 -34.31
N GLY A 199 -6.65 2.62 -34.31
CA GLY A 199 -5.43 3.41 -34.06
C GLY A 199 -4.98 3.41 -32.60
N GLU A 200 -5.74 2.85 -31.65
CA GLU A 200 -5.37 2.84 -30.22
C GLU A 200 -4.23 1.87 -29.88
N GLY A 201 -3.96 0.87 -30.72
CA GLY A 201 -2.97 -0.16 -30.44
C GLY A 201 -3.38 -1.18 -29.37
N THR A 202 -4.46 -0.90 -28.62
CA THR A 202 -4.97 -1.77 -27.56
C THR A 202 -6.46 -2.08 -27.77
N GLN A 203 -6.93 -3.18 -27.21
CA GLN A 203 -8.33 -3.60 -27.20
C GLN A 203 -8.80 -3.81 -25.78
N ARG A 204 -10.02 -3.42 -25.47
CA ARG A 204 -10.66 -3.72 -24.19
C ARG A 204 -11.29 -5.09 -24.25
N ILE A 205 -10.89 -5.98 -23.36
CA ILE A 205 -11.45 -7.32 -23.20
C ILE A 205 -11.98 -7.51 -21.78
N GLN A 206 -12.94 -8.40 -21.66
CA GLN A 206 -13.30 -8.96 -20.36
C GLN A 206 -12.44 -10.20 -20.15
N ASP A 207 -11.75 -10.26 -19.04
CA ASP A 207 -10.87 -11.37 -18.69
C ASP A 207 -11.22 -11.92 -17.31
N GLN A 208 -10.96 -13.19 -17.10
CA GLN A 208 -11.20 -13.87 -15.83
C GLN A 208 -9.87 -14.31 -15.24
N VAL A 209 -9.52 -13.74 -14.11
CA VAL A 209 -8.25 -13.99 -13.42
C VAL A 209 -8.50 -14.77 -12.13
N GLU A 210 -7.78 -15.85 -11.94
CA GLU A 210 -7.81 -16.62 -10.72
C GLU A 210 -6.90 -15.99 -9.67
N VAL A 211 -7.48 -15.67 -8.51
CA VAL A 211 -6.79 -15.05 -7.38
C VAL A 211 -6.83 -16.01 -6.21
N ARG A 212 -5.65 -16.40 -5.74
CA ARG A 212 -5.52 -17.23 -4.53
C ARG A 212 -5.57 -16.35 -3.31
N ILE A 213 -6.53 -16.63 -2.44
CA ILE A 213 -6.72 -15.95 -1.16
C ILE A 213 -6.19 -16.89 -0.07
N PRO A 214 -5.09 -16.54 0.60
CA PRO A 214 -4.53 -17.36 1.66
C PRO A 214 -5.44 -17.35 2.89
N LYS A 215 -5.29 -18.40 3.72
CA LYS A 215 -5.95 -18.47 5.03
C LYS A 215 -5.57 -17.27 5.89
N GLY A 216 -6.50 -16.81 6.70
CA GLY A 216 -6.24 -15.68 7.59
C GLY A 216 -6.24 -14.30 6.95
N SER A 217 -6.53 -14.20 5.64
CA SER A 217 -6.58 -12.91 4.93
C SER A 217 -7.46 -11.90 5.68
N VAL A 218 -7.01 -10.64 5.72
CA VAL A 218 -7.70 -9.55 6.42
C VAL A 218 -8.35 -8.60 5.42
N SER A 219 -9.51 -8.05 5.78
CA SER A 219 -10.17 -7.01 4.97
C SER A 219 -9.23 -5.81 4.77
N GLY A 220 -9.15 -5.30 3.52
CA GLY A 220 -8.21 -4.25 3.12
C GLY A 220 -6.86 -4.76 2.63
N MET A 221 -6.54 -6.03 2.78
CA MET A 221 -5.33 -6.63 2.24
C MET A 221 -5.36 -6.66 0.71
N SER A 222 -4.22 -6.36 0.10
CA SER A 222 -4.11 -6.32 -1.35
C SER A 222 -3.10 -7.35 -1.85
N PHE A 223 -3.49 -8.08 -2.88
CA PHE A 223 -2.64 -9.03 -3.60
C PHE A 223 -2.36 -8.51 -5.00
N VAL A 224 -1.12 -8.63 -5.44
CA VAL A 224 -0.70 -8.20 -6.77
C VAL A 224 -0.59 -9.43 -7.68
N VAL A 225 -1.29 -9.38 -8.80
CA VAL A 225 -1.16 -10.39 -9.88
C VAL A 225 -0.39 -9.73 -11.02
N PRO A 226 0.88 -10.10 -11.23
CA PRO A 226 1.74 -9.44 -12.20
C PRO A 226 1.23 -9.59 -13.64
N GLY A 227 1.34 -8.51 -14.43
CA GLY A 227 1.02 -8.53 -15.86
C GLY A 227 -0.47 -8.64 -16.21
N MET A 228 -1.37 -8.58 -15.23
CA MET A 228 -2.82 -8.66 -15.43
C MET A 228 -3.53 -7.28 -15.41
N GLY A 229 -2.75 -6.20 -15.45
CA GLY A 229 -3.26 -4.84 -15.61
C GLY A 229 -3.51 -4.47 -17.08
N ASP A 230 -3.70 -3.17 -17.31
CA ASP A 230 -3.85 -2.60 -18.66
C ASP A 230 -2.52 -2.60 -19.40
N SER A 231 -2.54 -2.98 -20.67
CA SER A 231 -1.43 -2.74 -21.59
C SER A 231 -1.38 -1.28 -21.99
N GLY A 232 -0.19 -0.71 -22.04
CA GLY A 232 0.05 0.58 -22.67
C GLY A 232 0.00 0.50 -24.19
N ARG A 233 0.14 1.65 -24.86
CA ARG A 233 0.33 1.72 -26.31
C ARG A 233 1.68 1.13 -26.70
N GLY A 234 1.76 0.64 -27.92
CA GLY A 234 2.97 0.06 -28.45
C GLY A 234 3.27 -1.33 -27.88
N SER A 235 4.54 -1.62 -27.66
CA SER A 235 5.02 -2.94 -27.18
C SER A 235 5.30 -2.97 -25.67
N SER A 236 4.74 -2.03 -24.91
CA SER A 236 5.01 -1.92 -23.47
C SER A 236 4.41 -3.09 -22.69
N ASN A 237 5.08 -3.46 -21.61
CA ASN A 237 4.57 -4.47 -20.69
C ASN A 237 3.26 -4.00 -20.05
N PRO A 238 2.29 -4.91 -19.84
CA PRO A 238 1.08 -4.59 -19.10
C PRO A 238 1.43 -4.22 -17.64
N GLY A 239 0.58 -3.43 -17.03
CA GLY A 239 0.63 -3.20 -15.59
C GLY A 239 0.18 -4.42 -14.81
N ASP A 240 -0.01 -4.26 -13.51
CA ASP A 240 -0.42 -5.33 -12.59
C ASP A 240 -1.90 -5.18 -12.21
N LEU A 241 -2.52 -6.29 -11.83
CA LEU A 241 -3.81 -6.30 -11.19
C LEU A 241 -3.61 -6.30 -9.67
N VAL A 242 -4.11 -5.26 -9.02
CA VAL A 242 -4.13 -5.16 -7.55
C VAL A 242 -5.51 -5.55 -7.06
N VAL A 243 -5.59 -6.68 -6.35
CA VAL A 243 -6.84 -7.22 -5.83
C VAL A 243 -6.93 -6.95 -4.34
N THR A 244 -7.90 -6.14 -3.93
CA THR A 244 -8.17 -5.86 -2.52
C THR A 244 -9.28 -6.78 -2.00
N VAL A 245 -9.00 -7.48 -0.92
CA VAL A 245 -9.96 -8.35 -0.24
C VAL A 245 -10.91 -7.52 0.62
N ALA A 246 -12.18 -7.86 0.57
CA ALA A 246 -13.20 -7.33 1.47
C ALA A 246 -13.98 -8.49 2.08
N GLU A 247 -14.03 -8.55 3.40
CA GLU A 247 -14.76 -9.59 4.12
C GLU A 247 -16.26 -9.28 4.11
N ILE A 248 -17.07 -10.29 3.80
CA ILE A 248 -18.53 -10.21 3.90
C ILE A 248 -18.88 -10.33 5.41
N PRO A 249 -19.65 -9.39 5.98
CA PRO A 249 -20.12 -9.52 7.35
C PRO A 249 -20.83 -10.86 7.58
N ASN A 250 -20.48 -11.55 8.65
CA ASN A 250 -21.15 -12.76 9.06
C ASN A 250 -22.21 -12.43 10.13
N ASP A 251 -23.40 -13.02 10.01
CA ASP A 251 -24.52 -12.71 10.90
C ASP A 251 -24.31 -13.26 12.32
N PHE A 252 -23.54 -14.31 12.46
CA PHE A 252 -23.33 -14.99 13.73
C PHE A 252 -21.98 -14.65 14.39
N PHE A 253 -20.92 -14.57 13.59
CA PHE A 253 -19.57 -14.29 14.07
C PHE A 253 -19.10 -12.90 13.68
N LYS A 254 -18.65 -12.14 14.67
CA LYS A 254 -17.94 -10.89 14.45
C LYS A 254 -16.44 -11.12 14.62
N ARG A 255 -15.68 -10.78 13.61
CA ARG A 255 -14.23 -10.92 13.66
C ARG A 255 -13.59 -9.78 14.48
N ASP A 256 -12.68 -10.17 15.36
CA ASP A 256 -11.79 -9.28 16.09
C ASP A 256 -10.35 -9.79 15.94
N ASN A 257 -9.63 -9.27 14.94
CA ASN A 257 -8.30 -9.74 14.54
C ASN A 257 -8.30 -11.24 14.18
N LEU A 258 -7.66 -12.07 14.99
CA LEU A 258 -7.67 -13.53 14.85
C LEU A 258 -8.78 -14.20 15.64
N ASN A 259 -9.46 -13.48 16.53
CA ASN A 259 -10.56 -14.01 17.32
C ASN A 259 -11.90 -13.84 16.62
N LEU A 260 -12.82 -14.73 16.93
CA LEU A 260 -14.23 -14.64 16.53
C LEU A 260 -15.07 -14.42 17.77
N VAL A 261 -15.91 -13.41 17.75
CA VAL A 261 -16.84 -13.10 18.83
C VAL A 261 -18.24 -13.44 18.39
N CYS A 262 -18.99 -14.19 19.20
CA CYS A 262 -20.40 -14.46 18.97
C CYS A 262 -21.21 -14.32 20.25
N HIS A 263 -22.48 -14.01 20.10
CA HIS A 263 -23.45 -13.91 21.18
C HIS A 263 -24.36 -15.12 21.15
N LYS A 264 -24.57 -15.75 22.33
CA LYS A 264 -25.51 -16.84 22.50
C LYS A 264 -26.44 -16.55 23.65
N THR A 265 -27.72 -16.58 23.36
CA THR A 265 -28.75 -16.31 24.32
C THR A 265 -29.19 -17.61 25.02
N ILE A 266 -29.27 -17.57 26.33
CA ILE A 266 -29.83 -18.66 27.17
C ILE A 266 -30.96 -18.13 28.05
N SER A 267 -31.87 -18.98 28.44
CA SER A 267 -32.94 -18.59 29.36
C SER A 267 -32.42 -18.47 30.80
N PHE A 268 -33.16 -17.74 31.63
CA PHE A 268 -32.87 -17.63 33.07
C PHE A 268 -32.75 -19.00 33.75
N TYR A 269 -33.68 -19.92 33.45
CA TYR A 269 -33.65 -21.30 33.98
C TYR A 269 -32.36 -22.05 33.61
N GLN A 270 -31.95 -21.94 32.31
CA GLN A 270 -30.71 -22.56 31.84
C GLN A 270 -29.47 -21.94 32.48
N ALA A 271 -29.50 -20.63 32.77
CA ALA A 271 -28.41 -19.96 33.46
C ALA A 271 -28.27 -20.40 34.91
N CYS A 272 -29.40 -20.66 35.61
CA CYS A 272 -29.40 -21.15 36.98
C CYS A 272 -29.01 -22.64 37.08
N GLY A 273 -29.60 -23.49 36.25
CA GLY A 273 -29.41 -24.94 36.32
C GLY A 273 -28.21 -25.49 35.57
N GLY A 274 -27.62 -24.67 34.70
CA GLY A 274 -26.63 -25.09 33.72
C GLY A 274 -27.27 -25.71 32.48
N THR A 275 -26.57 -25.72 31.39
CA THR A 275 -27.05 -26.27 30.12
C THR A 275 -25.88 -26.61 29.19
N GLU A 276 -26.16 -27.33 28.11
CA GLU A 276 -25.27 -27.52 27.01
C GLU A 276 -25.77 -26.72 25.81
N ILE A 277 -24.90 -25.93 25.21
CA ILE A 277 -25.21 -25.10 24.03
C ILE A 277 -24.38 -25.53 22.84
N GLU A 278 -24.92 -25.30 21.65
CA GLU A 278 -24.25 -25.59 20.40
C GLU A 278 -23.96 -24.26 19.66
N ILE A 279 -22.72 -24.15 19.18
CA ILE A 279 -22.23 -23.05 18.38
C ILE A 279 -21.83 -23.59 17.00
N PRO A 280 -22.28 -23.00 15.90
CA PRO A 280 -21.90 -23.46 14.57
C PRO A 280 -20.39 -23.40 14.38
N ASN A 281 -19.84 -24.36 13.65
CA ASN A 281 -18.44 -24.32 13.24
C ASN A 281 -18.25 -23.29 12.11
N PRO A 282 -17.43 -22.25 12.29
CA PRO A 282 -17.22 -21.26 11.25
C PRO A 282 -16.47 -21.78 10.01
N GLU A 283 -15.87 -22.97 10.07
CA GLU A 283 -15.18 -23.63 8.95
C GLU A 283 -16.09 -24.41 8.02
N GLY A 284 -17.37 -24.51 8.34
CA GLY A 284 -18.35 -25.23 7.53
C GLY A 284 -19.25 -26.16 8.34
N SER A 285 -19.13 -27.47 8.17
CA SER A 285 -20.06 -28.41 8.77
C SER A 285 -19.74 -28.72 10.26
N GLY A 286 -20.82 -28.89 11.07
CA GLY A 286 -20.73 -29.27 12.47
C GLY A 286 -20.98 -28.15 13.46
N THR A 287 -21.01 -28.52 14.74
CA THR A 287 -21.24 -27.61 15.86
C THR A 287 -20.23 -27.90 16.97
N TYR A 288 -19.86 -26.87 17.71
CA TYR A 288 -19.10 -26.99 18.95
C TYR A 288 -20.08 -27.04 20.13
N LYS A 289 -19.96 -28.05 20.99
CA LYS A 289 -20.73 -28.15 22.21
C LYS A 289 -19.99 -27.50 23.36
N ILE A 290 -20.68 -26.63 24.09
CA ILE A 290 -20.14 -25.89 25.24
C ILE A 290 -21.02 -26.20 26.45
N LYS A 291 -20.40 -26.70 27.52
CA LYS A 291 -21.06 -26.92 28.79
C LYS A 291 -21.09 -25.63 29.60
N VAL A 292 -22.26 -25.10 29.83
CA VAL A 292 -22.51 -23.89 30.63
C VAL A 292 -22.74 -24.31 32.06
N PRO A 293 -21.88 -23.93 33.02
CA PRO A 293 -22.06 -24.29 34.41
C PRO A 293 -23.26 -23.58 35.04
N PRO A 294 -23.86 -24.17 36.11
CA PRO A 294 -24.91 -23.51 36.87
C PRO A 294 -24.44 -22.14 37.44
N GLY A 295 -25.36 -21.19 37.53
CA GLY A 295 -25.07 -19.86 38.07
C GLY A 295 -24.33 -18.93 37.12
N THR A 296 -24.31 -19.24 35.80
CA THR A 296 -23.68 -18.42 34.79
C THR A 296 -24.39 -17.07 34.64
N GLN A 297 -23.65 -15.97 34.78
CA GLN A 297 -24.18 -14.61 34.68
C GLN A 297 -24.20 -14.13 33.22
N SER A 298 -25.10 -13.19 32.92
CA SER A 298 -25.09 -12.49 31.63
C SER A 298 -23.79 -11.73 31.43
N GLY A 299 -23.26 -11.74 30.19
CA GLY A 299 -21.95 -11.16 29.86
C GLY A 299 -20.77 -12.09 30.13
N LYS A 300 -20.97 -13.29 30.68
CA LYS A 300 -19.90 -14.28 30.83
C LYS A 300 -19.39 -14.74 29.48
N VAL A 301 -18.06 -14.73 29.29
CA VAL A 301 -17.42 -15.16 28.07
C VAL A 301 -16.83 -16.55 28.23
N PHE A 302 -17.18 -17.45 27.31
CA PHE A 302 -16.56 -18.78 27.18
C PHE A 302 -15.58 -18.73 26.00
N ARG A 303 -14.38 -19.26 26.22
CA ARG A 303 -13.31 -19.26 25.25
C ARG A 303 -13.10 -20.64 24.68
N LEU A 304 -13.26 -20.78 23.36
CA LEU A 304 -12.89 -21.98 22.62
C LEU A 304 -11.49 -21.77 22.03
N GLN A 305 -10.49 -22.37 22.63
CA GLN A 305 -9.10 -22.18 22.27
C GLN A 305 -8.80 -22.72 20.87
N SER A 306 -8.01 -21.98 20.11
CA SER A 306 -7.52 -22.36 18.79
C SER A 306 -8.62 -22.72 17.78
N LYS A 307 -9.82 -22.09 17.90
CA LYS A 307 -10.97 -22.28 16.99
C LYS A 307 -11.31 -21.03 16.19
N GLY A 308 -10.58 -19.93 16.38
CA GLY A 308 -10.73 -18.69 15.65
C GLY A 308 -10.07 -18.70 14.26
N VAL A 309 -9.69 -17.53 13.78
CA VAL A 309 -9.07 -17.33 12.47
C VAL A 309 -7.59 -17.73 12.54
N PRO A 310 -7.07 -18.49 11.56
CA PRO A 310 -5.66 -18.78 11.48
C PRO A 310 -4.87 -17.51 11.11
N ASP A 311 -3.63 -17.44 11.55
CA ASP A 311 -2.67 -16.48 11.02
C ASP A 311 -2.25 -16.84 9.59
N MET A 312 -1.80 -15.87 8.80
CA MET A 312 -1.34 -16.08 7.43
C MET A 312 -0.18 -17.07 7.31
N GLY A 313 0.66 -17.18 8.35
CA GLY A 313 1.73 -18.17 8.45
C GLY A 313 1.23 -19.59 8.77
N GLY A 314 0.00 -19.72 9.23
CA GLY A 314 -0.62 -21.01 9.61
C GLY A 314 -0.13 -21.58 10.94
N GLU A 315 0.78 -20.90 11.65
CA GLU A 315 1.37 -21.37 12.92
C GLU A 315 0.46 -21.10 14.11
N PHE A 316 -0.27 -19.99 14.07
CA PHE A 316 -1.13 -19.56 15.17
C PHE A 316 -2.58 -19.49 14.71
N ARG A 317 -3.46 -19.71 15.68
CA ARG A 317 -4.88 -19.59 15.47
C ARG A 317 -5.51 -18.88 16.66
N GLY A 318 -6.39 -17.92 16.38
CA GLY A 318 -7.17 -17.24 17.43
C GLY A 318 -8.22 -18.14 18.07
N ASP A 319 -9.04 -17.57 18.88
CA ASP A 319 -10.07 -18.26 19.66
C ASP A 319 -11.47 -17.83 19.25
N ILE A 320 -12.47 -18.63 19.59
CA ILE A 320 -13.87 -18.18 19.57
C ILE A 320 -14.24 -17.74 20.97
N MET A 321 -14.69 -16.50 21.08
CA MET A 321 -15.22 -15.89 22.30
C MET A 321 -16.74 -15.91 22.24
N VAL A 322 -17.36 -16.74 23.07
CA VAL A 322 -18.81 -16.88 23.13
C VAL A 322 -19.33 -16.09 24.32
N MET A 323 -20.00 -14.99 24.05
CA MET A 323 -20.61 -14.14 25.07
C MET A 323 -22.03 -14.65 25.36
N MET A 324 -22.28 -14.93 26.62
CA MET A 324 -23.59 -15.41 27.07
C MET A 324 -24.51 -14.27 27.42
N ASP A 325 -25.66 -14.24 26.78
CA ASP A 325 -26.74 -13.29 27.08
C ASP A 325 -27.89 -14.01 27.75
N VAL A 326 -28.21 -13.66 29.00
CA VAL A 326 -29.32 -14.25 29.72
C VAL A 326 -30.59 -13.46 29.43
N THR A 327 -31.61 -14.13 28.86
CA THR A 327 -32.89 -13.48 28.61
C THR A 327 -33.81 -13.63 29.83
N VAL A 328 -34.32 -12.47 30.25
CA VAL A 328 -35.41 -12.41 31.24
C VAL A 328 -36.73 -12.31 30.47
N PRO A 329 -37.70 -13.18 30.76
CA PRO A 329 -39.01 -13.15 30.11
C PRO A 329 -39.74 -11.83 30.38
N LYS A 330 -40.27 -11.20 29.35
CA LYS A 330 -40.91 -9.88 29.45
C LYS A 330 -42.38 -9.95 29.85
N ASN A 331 -43.08 -11.04 29.46
CA ASN A 331 -44.52 -11.19 29.65
C ASN A 331 -44.77 -12.42 30.55
N LEU A 332 -44.96 -12.17 31.82
CA LEU A 332 -45.26 -13.23 32.81
C LEU A 332 -46.73 -13.16 33.20
N THR A 333 -47.35 -14.32 33.34
CA THR A 333 -48.69 -14.44 33.91
C THR A 333 -48.63 -14.16 35.43
N PRO A 334 -49.75 -13.75 36.09
CA PRO A 334 -49.77 -13.57 37.53
C PRO A 334 -49.25 -14.78 38.31
N HIS A 335 -49.65 -15.98 37.90
CA HIS A 335 -49.19 -17.23 38.51
C HIS A 335 -47.65 -17.45 38.39
N GLN A 336 -47.05 -17.10 37.23
CA GLN A 336 -45.60 -17.18 37.03
C GLN A 336 -44.85 -16.16 37.91
N LEU A 337 -45.44 -14.96 38.10
CA LEU A 337 -44.88 -13.96 39.02
C LEU A 337 -44.90 -14.42 40.47
N ASP A 338 -45.97 -15.13 40.90
CA ASP A 338 -46.05 -15.63 42.25
C ASP A 338 -45.03 -16.76 42.49
N ILE A 339 -44.83 -17.65 41.55
CA ILE A 339 -43.76 -18.66 41.59
C ILE A 339 -42.37 -18.00 41.70
N LEU A 340 -42.11 -16.93 40.94
CA LEU A 340 -40.84 -16.20 41.04
C LEU A 340 -40.64 -15.54 42.39
N LYS A 341 -41.69 -14.98 43.01
CA LYS A 341 -41.64 -14.42 44.37
C LYS A 341 -41.33 -15.48 45.42
N GLU A 342 -41.93 -16.69 45.26
CA GLU A 342 -41.68 -17.81 46.16
C GLU A 342 -40.23 -18.31 46.04
N PHE A 343 -39.72 -18.40 44.80
CA PHE A 343 -38.33 -18.70 44.54
C PHE A 343 -37.38 -17.69 45.17
N ASP A 344 -37.64 -16.38 45.01
CA ASP A 344 -36.83 -15.28 45.57
C ASP A 344 -36.76 -15.37 47.09
N ARG A 345 -37.92 -15.65 47.77
CA ARG A 345 -37.97 -15.85 49.21
C ARG A 345 -37.20 -17.09 49.68
N SER A 346 -37.04 -18.11 48.83
CA SER A 346 -36.31 -19.33 49.16
C SER A 346 -34.80 -19.19 49.08
N ILE A 347 -34.31 -18.12 48.42
CA ILE A 347 -32.87 -17.84 48.22
C ILE A 347 -32.37 -16.81 49.26
N ALA A 348 -33.27 -15.92 49.75
CA ALA A 348 -32.96 -14.92 50.77
C ALA A 348 -32.78 -15.56 52.15
#